data_9a66d2472f8eb6098c83ecd9e08b6585
#
_entry.id   9a66d2472f8eb6098c83ecd9e08b6585
#
_cell.length_a   1.000
_cell.length_b   1.000
_cell.length_c   1.000
_cell.angle_alpha   90.00
_cell.angle_beta   90.00
_cell.angle_gamma   90.00
#
_symmetry.space_group_name_H-M   'P 1'
#
loop_
_entity.id
_entity.type
_entity.pdbx_description
1 polymer ?
#
loop_
_entity_poly.entity_id
_entity_poly.type
_entity_poly.pdbx_seq_one_letter_code
_entity_poly.pdbx_strand_id
1 'polypeptide(L)'
;MSNQFVFNVPITTLLIGCVLALIIVLTSACGGSSDSQANSSIQRVLSGDRTYTIEDIEGIKPSGVKIVKKYDIDELPGATDARNVIYNKLDYEVRFYTTHEDAIEQGTLYADSITGEDAVVIGDEVLWEEGEKDRRKCSRAAGTPHSGCSYSARYLEYVIRGNMILFCEGDESSQAFENCNNLLALLEPA
;
A
#
# COMPACT_ATOMS: atom_id res chain seq x y z
N MET A 1 -6.89 63.85 -49.91
CA MET A 1 -6.58 62.77 -50.90
C MET A 1 -6.14 61.57 -50.11
N SER A 2 -7.02 60.64 -49.86
CA SER A 2 -6.77 59.46 -49.06
C SER A 2 -6.72 58.27 -50.01
N ASN A 3 -5.54 57.65 -50.17
CA ASN A 3 -5.38 56.44 -50.99
C ASN A 3 -5.60 55.23 -50.10
N GLN A 4 -6.73 54.53 -50.27
CA GLN A 4 -7.00 53.25 -49.72
C GLN A 4 -6.44 52.19 -50.68
N PHE A 5 -5.36 51.48 -50.26
CA PHE A 5 -4.91 50.27 -50.94
C PHE A 5 -5.77 49.09 -50.47
N VAL A 6 -6.64 48.61 -51.33
CA VAL A 6 -7.40 47.39 -51.12
C VAL A 6 -6.54 46.22 -51.63
N PHE A 7 -5.97 45.43 -50.68
CA PHE A 7 -5.31 44.17 -50.98
C PHE A 7 -6.37 43.09 -51.25
N ASN A 8 -6.53 42.73 -52.54
CA ASN A 8 -7.39 41.67 -52.96
C ASN A 8 -6.61 40.34 -52.85
N VAL A 9 -6.73 39.64 -51.73
CA VAL A 9 -6.13 38.31 -51.51
C VAL A 9 -7.07 37.26 -52.11
N PRO A 10 -6.67 36.44 -53.06
CA PRO A 10 -7.53 35.43 -53.64
C PRO A 10 -7.87 34.35 -52.60
N ILE A 11 -9.16 33.99 -52.58
CA ILE A 11 -9.77 33.01 -51.65
C ILE A 11 -9.00 31.68 -51.61
N THR A 12 -8.38 31.29 -52.72
CA THR A 12 -7.54 30.09 -52.82
C THR A 12 -6.31 30.12 -51.94
N THR A 13 -5.66 31.28 -51.72
CA THR A 13 -4.50 31.45 -50.87
C THR A 13 -4.89 31.34 -49.39
N LEU A 14 -6.09 31.78 -49.02
CA LEU A 14 -6.62 31.68 -47.68
C LEU A 14 -6.93 30.23 -47.27
N LEU A 15 -7.52 29.44 -48.19
CA LEU A 15 -7.84 28.03 -47.97
C LEU A 15 -6.58 27.16 -47.79
N ILE A 16 -5.54 27.41 -48.59
CA ILE A 16 -4.25 26.67 -48.47
C ILE A 16 -3.57 27.01 -47.15
N GLY A 17 -3.62 28.26 -46.71
CA GLY A 17 -3.07 28.67 -45.41
C GLY A 17 -3.76 27.99 -44.23
N CYS A 18 -5.08 27.84 -44.23
CA CYS A 18 -5.83 27.17 -43.19
C CYS A 18 -5.55 25.65 -43.12
N VAL A 19 -5.41 25.00 -44.29
CA VAL A 19 -5.12 23.55 -44.35
C VAL A 19 -3.71 23.26 -43.82
N LEU A 20 -2.71 24.09 -44.17
CA LEU A 20 -1.34 23.96 -43.63
C LEU A 20 -1.30 24.21 -42.15
N ALA A 21 -2.04 25.20 -41.63
CA ALA A 21 -2.12 25.45 -40.18
C ALA A 21 -2.77 24.28 -39.43
N LEU A 22 -3.79 23.63 -40.00
CA LEU A 22 -4.44 22.47 -39.37
C LEU A 22 -3.54 21.22 -39.31
N ILE A 23 -2.70 21.02 -40.32
CA ILE A 23 -1.77 19.88 -40.36
C ILE A 23 -0.66 20.05 -39.29
N ILE A 24 -0.18 21.27 -39.02
CA ILE A 24 0.84 21.54 -38.01
C ILE A 24 0.32 21.32 -36.60
N VAL A 25 -0.97 21.58 -36.33
CA VAL A 25 -1.59 21.31 -35.01
C VAL A 25 -1.74 19.82 -34.71
N LEU A 26 -1.90 18.98 -35.74
CA LEU A 26 -2.07 17.53 -35.59
C LEU A 26 -0.74 16.76 -35.37
N THR A 27 0.42 17.38 -35.63
CA THR A 27 1.73 16.72 -35.44
C THR A 27 2.41 17.08 -34.11
N SER A 28 1.85 17.97 -33.29
CA SER A 28 2.39 18.36 -31.99
C SER A 28 1.96 17.45 -30.82
N ALA A 29 1.26 16.35 -31.06
CA ALA A 29 0.74 15.44 -30.04
C ALA A 29 1.59 14.18 -29.83
N CYS A 30 2.86 14.17 -30.22
CA CYS A 30 3.77 13.07 -29.91
C CYS A 30 5.13 13.62 -29.50
N GLY A 31 5.29 13.94 -28.23
CA GLY A 31 6.56 14.40 -27.69
C GLY A 31 6.50 14.67 -26.18
N GLY A 32 5.65 13.94 -25.46
CA GLY A 32 5.77 13.78 -24.03
C GLY A 32 6.66 12.56 -23.80
N SER A 33 7.95 12.76 -23.62
CA SER A 33 8.78 11.81 -22.87
C SER A 33 8.26 11.84 -21.45
N SER A 34 7.18 11.11 -21.20
CA SER A 34 6.91 10.60 -19.88
C SER A 34 8.06 9.63 -19.63
N ASP A 35 9.05 10.06 -18.85
CA ASP A 35 9.75 9.13 -18.01
C ASP A 35 8.67 8.39 -17.24
N SER A 36 8.22 7.29 -17.81
CA SER A 36 7.56 6.24 -17.09
C SER A 36 8.65 5.65 -16.20
N GLN A 37 8.95 6.36 -15.08
CA GLN A 37 9.18 5.61 -13.88
C GLN A 37 7.98 4.66 -13.81
N ALA A 38 8.24 3.41 -14.10
CA ALA A 38 7.40 2.32 -13.71
C ALA A 38 7.39 2.35 -12.17
N ASN A 39 6.57 3.24 -11.62
CA ASN A 39 5.95 3.04 -10.35
C ASN A 39 5.12 1.77 -10.59
N SER A 40 5.72 0.61 -10.36
CA SER A 40 4.97 -0.59 -10.09
C SER A 40 4.15 -0.22 -8.87
N SER A 41 2.92 0.25 -9.10
CA SER A 41 1.97 0.49 -8.04
C SER A 41 1.85 -0.85 -7.32
N ILE A 42 2.49 -0.91 -6.17
CA ILE A 42 2.49 -2.08 -5.32
C ILE A 42 1.03 -2.37 -5.02
N GLN A 43 0.55 -3.51 -5.52
CA GLN A 43 -0.84 -3.86 -5.40
C GLN A 43 -1.08 -4.42 -4.00
N ARG A 44 -1.55 -3.57 -3.09
CA ARG A 44 -1.88 -3.96 -1.71
C ARG A 44 -3.11 -4.87 -1.62
N VAL A 45 -4.07 -4.69 -2.52
CA VAL A 45 -5.29 -5.51 -2.54
C VAL A 45 -5.10 -6.65 -3.53
N LEU A 46 -5.03 -7.86 -3.02
CA LEU A 46 -4.90 -9.08 -3.80
C LEU A 46 -6.27 -9.74 -3.94
N SER A 47 -6.65 -10.09 -5.16
CA SER A 47 -7.87 -10.83 -5.41
C SER A 47 -7.84 -12.20 -4.75
N GLY A 48 -8.98 -12.67 -4.25
CA GLY A 48 -9.14 -14.01 -3.68
C GLY A 48 -10.42 -14.11 -2.87
N ASP A 49 -11.16 -15.19 -3.07
CA ASP A 49 -12.43 -15.47 -2.41
C ASP A 49 -12.26 -16.29 -1.11
N ARG A 50 -11.02 -16.61 -0.76
CA ARG A 50 -10.73 -17.41 0.43
C ARG A 50 -10.99 -16.59 1.69
N THR A 51 -11.71 -17.19 2.62
CA THR A 51 -11.84 -16.70 4.00
C THR A 51 -10.74 -17.31 4.85
N TYR A 52 -9.91 -16.48 5.45
CA TYR A 52 -8.85 -16.85 6.37
C TYR A 52 -9.32 -16.71 7.81
N THR A 53 -8.77 -17.57 8.67
CA THR A 53 -9.02 -17.56 10.10
C THR A 53 -7.72 -17.75 10.88
N ILE A 54 -7.78 -17.66 12.20
CA ILE A 54 -6.62 -17.92 13.05
C ILE A 54 -6.14 -19.37 12.92
N GLU A 55 -7.03 -20.30 12.63
CA GLU A 55 -6.71 -21.72 12.41
C GLU A 55 -5.79 -21.91 11.20
N ASP A 56 -5.89 -21.09 10.16
CA ASP A 56 -4.98 -21.11 9.02
C ASP A 56 -3.55 -20.73 9.47
N ILE A 57 -3.42 -19.69 10.31
CA ILE A 57 -2.11 -19.32 10.89
C ILE A 57 -1.59 -20.41 11.83
N GLU A 58 -2.48 -21.04 12.58
CA GLU A 58 -2.11 -22.18 13.45
C GLU A 58 -1.64 -23.38 12.63
N GLY A 59 -2.25 -23.60 11.49
CA GLY A 59 -1.90 -24.69 10.56
C GLY A 59 -0.48 -24.61 10.01
N ILE A 60 0.07 -23.40 9.89
CA ILE A 60 1.43 -23.16 9.38
C ILE A 60 2.50 -23.04 10.48
N LYS A 61 2.16 -23.26 11.76
CA LYS A 61 3.16 -23.31 12.85
C LYS A 61 4.32 -24.31 12.59
N PRO A 62 4.12 -25.49 11.99
CA PRO A 62 5.23 -26.40 11.65
C PRO A 62 6.27 -25.77 10.71
N SER A 63 5.90 -24.78 9.90
CA SER A 63 6.81 -24.02 9.03
C SER A 63 7.63 -22.96 9.76
N GLY A 64 7.54 -22.88 11.09
CA GLY A 64 8.30 -21.94 11.93
C GLY A 64 7.56 -20.66 12.29
N VAL A 65 6.28 -20.55 11.94
CA VAL A 65 5.42 -19.45 12.32
C VAL A 65 5.06 -19.55 13.82
N LYS A 66 5.08 -18.41 14.52
CA LYS A 66 4.73 -18.32 15.95
C LYS A 66 3.70 -17.22 16.16
N ILE A 67 2.58 -17.57 16.78
CA ILE A 67 1.62 -16.59 17.29
C ILE A 67 2.11 -16.12 18.65
N VAL A 68 2.33 -14.83 18.81
CA VAL A 68 2.97 -14.25 20.00
C VAL A 68 1.93 -13.58 20.90
N LYS A 69 1.00 -12.83 20.32
CA LYS A 69 0.04 -12.05 21.07
C LYS A 69 -1.33 -12.06 20.37
N LYS A 70 -2.40 -12.08 21.16
CA LYS A 70 -3.75 -11.73 20.75
C LYS A 70 -4.00 -10.28 21.17
N TYR A 71 -4.50 -9.48 20.24
CA TYR A 71 -4.91 -8.12 20.50
C TYR A 71 -6.40 -8.07 20.90
N ASP A 72 -6.73 -7.11 21.74
CA ASP A 72 -8.11 -6.69 21.98
C ASP A 72 -8.58 -5.86 20.78
N ILE A 73 -9.71 -6.25 20.20
CA ILE A 73 -10.25 -5.66 18.97
C ILE A 73 -11.48 -4.78 19.20
N ASP A 74 -11.86 -4.51 20.43
CA ASP A 74 -13.09 -3.77 20.76
C ASP A 74 -13.13 -2.38 20.07
N GLU A 75 -11.95 -1.75 19.88
CA GLU A 75 -11.82 -0.46 19.22
C GLU A 75 -11.36 -0.57 17.74
N LEU A 76 -11.28 -1.78 17.18
CA LEU A 76 -10.91 -2.00 15.78
C LEU A 76 -12.16 -2.36 14.96
N PRO A 77 -12.74 -1.40 14.20
CA PRO A 77 -14.01 -1.59 13.51
C PRO A 77 -13.99 -2.80 12.57
N GLY A 78 -15.02 -3.63 12.68
CA GLY A 78 -15.25 -4.78 11.81
C GLY A 78 -14.27 -5.94 11.94
N ALA A 79 -13.20 -5.80 12.71
CA ALA A 79 -12.27 -6.90 12.94
C ALA A 79 -12.94 -8.02 13.75
N THR A 80 -12.66 -9.26 13.39
CA THR A 80 -13.10 -10.47 14.08
C THR A 80 -12.00 -11.09 14.93
N ASP A 81 -10.74 -10.86 14.58
CA ASP A 81 -9.55 -11.24 15.34
C ASP A 81 -8.33 -10.42 14.88
N ALA A 82 -7.33 -10.25 15.77
CA ALA A 82 -6.05 -9.63 15.44
C ALA A 82 -4.92 -10.28 16.24
N ARG A 83 -3.79 -10.55 15.57
CA ARG A 83 -2.65 -11.27 16.16
C ARG A 83 -1.32 -10.64 15.78
N ASN A 84 -0.36 -10.70 16.73
CA ASN A 84 1.04 -10.57 16.39
C ASN A 84 1.62 -11.96 16.10
N VAL A 85 2.35 -12.05 15.01
CA VAL A 85 2.93 -13.29 14.49
C VAL A 85 4.41 -13.05 14.19
N ILE A 86 5.26 -14.05 14.48
CA ILE A 86 6.68 -14.04 14.11
C ILE A 86 6.95 -15.16 13.11
N TYR A 87 7.59 -14.80 12.00
CA TYR A 87 8.13 -15.74 11.03
C TYR A 87 9.49 -15.25 10.51
N ASN A 88 10.47 -16.15 10.39
CA ASN A 88 11.84 -15.82 9.98
C ASN A 88 12.48 -14.67 10.77
N LYS A 89 12.15 -14.54 12.07
CA LYS A 89 12.61 -13.47 12.97
C LYS A 89 12.04 -12.08 12.66
N LEU A 90 11.08 -11.99 11.76
CA LEU A 90 10.34 -10.76 11.44
C LEU A 90 9.00 -10.78 12.16
N ASP A 91 8.52 -9.59 12.53
CA ASP A 91 7.19 -9.41 13.07
C ASP A 91 6.17 -9.17 11.96
N TYR A 92 4.99 -9.71 12.18
CA TYR A 92 3.82 -9.52 11.35
C TYR A 92 2.63 -9.22 12.25
N GLU A 93 1.70 -8.40 11.78
CA GLU A 93 0.38 -8.28 12.36
C GLU A 93 -0.64 -8.84 11.37
N VAL A 94 -1.58 -9.63 11.86
CA VAL A 94 -2.65 -10.23 11.04
C VAL A 94 -3.97 -9.81 11.65
N ARG A 95 -4.85 -9.21 10.83
CA ARG A 95 -6.21 -8.84 11.20
C ARG A 95 -7.19 -9.57 10.32
N PHE A 96 -8.24 -10.12 10.90
CA PHE A 96 -9.30 -10.83 10.20
C PHE A 96 -10.60 -10.03 10.27
N TYR A 97 -11.35 -10.08 9.19
CA TYR A 97 -12.65 -9.45 9.03
C TYR A 97 -13.69 -10.50 8.62
N THR A 98 -14.96 -10.12 8.55
CA THR A 98 -15.99 -11.08 8.13
C THR A 98 -15.88 -11.38 6.64
N THR A 99 -15.66 -10.35 5.81
CA THR A 99 -15.56 -10.45 4.35
C THR A 99 -14.35 -9.69 3.81
N HIS A 100 -14.07 -9.87 2.54
CA HIS A 100 -13.06 -9.08 1.83
C HIS A 100 -13.42 -7.59 1.77
N GLU A 101 -14.70 -7.31 1.53
CA GLU A 101 -15.23 -5.95 1.51
C GLU A 101 -15.06 -5.28 2.87
N ASP A 102 -15.36 -5.99 3.97
CA ASP A 102 -15.16 -5.46 5.33
C ASP A 102 -13.68 -5.15 5.60
N ALA A 103 -12.76 -6.01 5.14
CA ALA A 103 -11.33 -5.76 5.28
C ALA A 103 -10.91 -4.47 4.55
N ILE A 104 -11.46 -4.23 3.36
CA ILE A 104 -11.19 -3.01 2.59
C ILE A 104 -11.86 -1.80 3.24
N GLU A 105 -13.18 -1.83 3.49
CA GLU A 105 -13.94 -0.66 3.89
C GLU A 105 -13.65 -0.22 5.33
N GLN A 106 -13.47 -1.17 6.24
CA GLN A 106 -13.29 -0.91 7.67
C GLN A 106 -11.83 -1.00 8.10
N GLY A 107 -11.01 -1.80 7.40
CA GLY A 107 -9.63 -2.06 7.77
C GLY A 107 -8.59 -1.12 7.16
N THR A 108 -8.82 -0.62 5.93
CA THR A 108 -7.81 0.15 5.17
C THR A 108 -7.36 1.41 5.89
N LEU A 109 -8.29 2.20 6.46
CA LEU A 109 -7.95 3.41 7.20
C LEU A 109 -6.97 3.13 8.35
N TYR A 110 -7.24 2.08 9.12
CA TYR A 110 -6.40 1.65 10.24
C TYR A 110 -5.09 1.02 9.78
N ALA A 111 -5.08 0.42 8.59
CA ALA A 111 -3.88 -0.14 7.99
C ALA A 111 -2.95 0.97 7.48
N ASP A 112 -3.48 1.91 6.72
CA ASP A 112 -2.72 3.05 6.20
C ASP A 112 -2.13 3.90 7.33
N SER A 113 -2.88 4.08 8.44
CA SER A 113 -2.43 4.91 9.55
C SER A 113 -1.17 4.40 10.26
N ILE A 114 -0.88 3.11 10.20
CA ILE A 114 0.25 2.47 10.92
C ILE A 114 1.35 1.96 9.98
N THR A 115 1.23 2.20 8.67
CA THR A 115 2.10 1.60 7.65
C THR A 115 2.85 2.67 6.86
N GLY A 116 4.13 2.42 6.57
CA GLY A 116 4.95 3.31 5.76
C GLY A 116 5.71 4.37 6.57
N GLU A 117 6.30 5.32 5.86
CA GLU A 117 7.15 6.36 6.45
C GLU A 117 6.35 7.39 7.25
N ASP A 118 5.12 7.67 6.84
CA ASP A 118 4.21 8.65 7.46
C ASP A 118 3.30 8.02 8.54
N ALA A 119 3.58 6.80 8.95
CA ALA A 119 2.76 6.06 9.91
C ALA A 119 2.71 6.73 11.29
N VAL A 120 1.52 6.77 11.85
CA VAL A 120 1.26 7.28 13.21
C VAL A 120 1.27 6.10 14.19
N VAL A 121 2.42 5.85 14.82
CA VAL A 121 2.63 4.71 15.74
C VAL A 121 2.87 5.15 17.19
N ILE A 122 2.64 6.42 17.50
CA ILE A 122 2.76 7.02 18.84
C ILE A 122 1.93 8.30 18.95
N GLY A 123 1.43 8.58 20.14
CA GLY A 123 0.75 9.84 20.50
C GLY A 123 -0.77 9.75 20.33
N ASP A 124 -1.43 10.89 20.56
CA ASP A 124 -2.89 10.98 20.68
C ASP A 124 -3.62 10.82 19.32
N GLU A 125 -2.87 10.77 18.21
CA GLU A 125 -3.41 10.58 16.86
C GLU A 125 -3.44 9.10 16.43
N VAL A 126 -2.97 8.18 17.29
CA VAL A 126 -3.05 6.73 17.02
C VAL A 126 -4.51 6.31 17.00
N LEU A 127 -4.96 5.75 15.87
CA LEU A 127 -6.37 5.37 15.70
C LEU A 127 -6.79 4.13 16.52
N TRP A 128 -5.84 3.28 16.88
CA TRP A 128 -6.06 2.08 17.69
C TRP A 128 -4.84 1.84 18.59
N GLU A 129 -5.03 2.08 19.88
CA GLU A 129 -3.94 2.06 20.86
C GLU A 129 -3.45 0.65 21.18
N GLU A 130 -4.33 -0.36 21.13
CA GLU A 130 -3.93 -1.74 21.41
C GLU A 130 -2.85 -2.19 20.42
N GLY A 131 -1.73 -2.67 20.94
CA GLY A 131 -0.59 -3.10 20.12
C GLY A 131 0.32 -1.95 19.60
N GLU A 132 0.08 -0.69 19.97
CA GLU A 132 0.88 0.47 19.54
C GLU A 132 2.40 0.23 19.68
N LYS A 133 2.83 -0.34 20.82
CA LYS A 133 4.26 -0.61 21.06
C LYS A 133 4.84 -1.67 20.12
N ASP A 134 4.02 -2.60 19.68
CA ASP A 134 4.42 -3.69 18.79
C ASP A 134 4.59 -3.18 17.36
N ARG A 135 3.96 -2.05 17.00
CA ARG A 135 4.02 -1.41 15.69
C ARG A 135 5.21 -0.46 15.51
N ARG A 136 5.97 -0.22 16.57
CA ARG A 136 7.20 0.60 16.52
C ARG A 136 8.40 -0.24 16.11
N LYS A 137 9.28 0.33 15.31
CA LYS A 137 10.56 -0.30 14.96
C LYS A 137 11.48 -0.22 16.18
N CYS A 138 11.72 -1.34 16.82
CA CYS A 138 12.61 -1.45 17.97
C CYS A 138 13.84 -2.28 17.63
N SER A 139 15.04 -1.78 17.96
CA SER A 139 16.25 -2.57 17.85
C SER A 139 16.17 -3.75 18.82
N ARG A 140 16.36 -4.96 18.31
CA ARG A 140 16.47 -6.18 19.10
C ARG A 140 17.89 -6.42 19.62
N ALA A 141 18.75 -5.41 19.64
CA ALA A 141 20.10 -5.54 20.14
C ALA A 141 20.07 -6.03 21.58
N ALA A 142 20.59 -7.22 21.80
CA ALA A 142 20.65 -7.85 23.10
C ALA A 142 21.37 -6.95 24.11
N GLY A 143 20.72 -6.63 25.22
CA GLY A 143 21.36 -6.04 26.40
C GLY A 143 21.00 -4.59 26.73
N THR A 144 20.17 -3.91 26.00
CA THR A 144 19.72 -2.56 26.35
C THR A 144 18.21 -2.51 26.57
N PRO A 145 17.74 -2.48 27.83
CA PRO A 145 16.32 -2.23 28.09
C PRO A 145 15.97 -0.82 27.60
N HIS A 146 14.98 -0.72 26.74
CA HIS A 146 14.30 0.52 26.29
C HIS A 146 15.06 1.53 25.44
N SER A 147 16.30 1.31 25.03
CA SER A 147 17.08 2.30 24.26
C SER A 147 17.03 2.13 22.75
N GLY A 148 16.22 1.23 22.24
CA GLY A 148 16.26 0.85 20.82
C GLY A 148 14.96 1.01 20.03
N CYS A 149 13.90 1.57 20.63
CA CYS A 149 12.67 1.82 19.85
C CYS A 149 12.72 3.20 19.21
N SER A 150 12.61 3.25 17.89
CA SER A 150 12.36 4.49 17.15
C SER A 150 10.86 4.79 17.13
N TYR A 151 10.50 6.02 16.78
CA TYR A 151 9.11 6.41 16.52
C TYR A 151 8.65 6.06 15.10
N SER A 152 9.49 5.38 14.33
CA SER A 152 9.14 4.92 12.98
C SER A 152 8.34 3.62 13.05
N ALA A 153 7.51 3.42 12.02
CA ALA A 153 6.72 2.22 11.86
C ALA A 153 7.61 0.98 11.69
N ARG A 154 7.16 -0.13 12.27
CA ARG A 154 7.73 -1.45 12.05
C ARG A 154 7.31 -2.00 10.70
N TYR A 155 6.04 -1.83 10.37
CA TYR A 155 5.45 -2.31 9.13
C TYR A 155 5.55 -1.25 8.05
N LEU A 156 6.31 -1.51 6.99
CA LEU A 156 6.37 -0.60 5.85
C LEU A 156 5.28 -0.87 4.83
N GLU A 157 4.75 -2.10 4.82
CA GLU A 157 3.69 -2.47 3.91
C GLU A 157 2.68 -3.43 4.55
N TYR A 158 1.51 -3.47 3.94
CA TYR A 158 0.49 -4.47 4.20
C TYR A 158 -0.10 -4.98 2.90
N VAL A 159 -0.74 -6.15 2.96
CA VAL A 159 -1.56 -6.70 1.88
C VAL A 159 -2.92 -7.13 2.41
N ILE A 160 -3.95 -6.93 1.60
CA ILE A 160 -5.30 -7.46 1.84
C ILE A 160 -5.48 -8.68 0.95
N ARG A 161 -5.71 -9.84 1.56
CA ARG A 161 -5.96 -11.10 0.86
C ARG A 161 -7.18 -11.78 1.44
N GLY A 162 -8.24 -11.96 0.63
CA GLY A 162 -9.53 -12.38 1.17
C GLY A 162 -9.97 -11.43 2.30
N ASN A 163 -10.45 -11.97 3.40
CA ASN A 163 -10.88 -11.22 4.57
C ASN A 163 -9.75 -10.84 5.55
N MET A 164 -8.49 -10.99 5.15
CA MET A 164 -7.32 -10.79 6.01
C MET A 164 -6.49 -9.59 5.55
N ILE A 165 -6.05 -8.78 6.51
CA ILE A 165 -4.99 -7.77 6.33
C ILE A 165 -3.72 -8.30 7.00
N LEU A 166 -2.65 -8.42 6.24
CA LEU A 166 -1.34 -8.85 6.70
C LEU A 166 -0.36 -7.69 6.62
N PHE A 167 0.19 -7.28 7.77
CA PHE A 167 1.22 -6.24 7.89
C PHE A 167 2.59 -6.88 7.98
N CYS A 168 3.56 -6.32 7.25
CA CYS A 168 4.86 -6.92 7.07
C CYS A 168 5.99 -5.98 7.42
N GLU A 169 6.89 -6.46 8.28
CA GLU A 169 8.13 -5.79 8.62
C GLU A 169 9.09 -5.81 7.43
N GLY A 170 9.84 -4.71 7.24
CA GLY A 170 10.89 -4.58 6.25
C GLY A 170 11.71 -3.31 6.47
N ASP A 171 12.90 -3.24 5.86
CA ASP A 171 13.72 -2.01 5.86
C ASP A 171 13.36 -1.11 4.67
N GLU A 172 12.78 -1.69 3.63
CA GLU A 172 12.27 -1.02 2.43
C GLU A 172 10.92 -1.61 2.05
N SER A 173 10.09 -0.83 1.35
CA SER A 173 8.75 -1.24 0.89
C SER A 173 8.78 -2.54 0.07
N SER A 174 9.71 -2.66 -0.88
CA SER A 174 9.88 -3.88 -1.69
C SER A 174 10.17 -5.12 -0.85
N GLN A 175 11.02 -4.99 0.18
CA GLN A 175 11.35 -6.06 1.10
C GLN A 175 10.14 -6.44 1.97
N ALA A 176 9.39 -5.45 2.47
CA ALA A 176 8.18 -5.70 3.25
C ALA A 176 7.14 -6.48 2.43
N PHE A 177 6.96 -6.14 1.14
CA PHE A 177 6.10 -6.92 0.24
C PHE A 177 6.60 -8.34 0.00
N GLU A 178 7.90 -8.53 -0.20
CA GLU A 178 8.49 -9.86 -0.33
C GLU A 178 8.22 -10.69 0.94
N ASN A 179 8.36 -10.07 2.11
CA ASN A 179 8.07 -10.72 3.38
C ASN A 179 6.57 -11.07 3.52
N CYS A 180 5.66 -10.20 3.06
CA CYS A 180 4.23 -10.54 2.96
C CYS A 180 4.01 -11.77 2.08
N ASN A 181 4.57 -11.78 0.88
CA ASN A 181 4.41 -12.88 -0.07
C ASN A 181 4.97 -14.19 0.46
N ASN A 182 6.10 -14.15 1.18
CA ASN A 182 6.69 -15.33 1.80
C ASN A 182 5.78 -15.96 2.87
N LEU A 183 5.10 -15.15 3.67
CA LEU A 183 4.14 -15.66 4.65
C LEU A 183 2.84 -16.15 3.99
N LEU A 184 2.32 -15.40 3.00
CA LEU A 184 1.12 -15.78 2.25
C LEU A 184 1.31 -17.10 1.51
N ALA A 185 2.49 -17.35 0.94
CA ALA A 185 2.80 -18.61 0.25
C ALA A 185 2.68 -19.85 1.15
N LEU A 186 2.83 -19.70 2.47
CA LEU A 186 2.59 -20.80 3.42
C LEU A 186 1.10 -21.06 3.66
N LEU A 187 0.27 -20.04 3.46
CA LEU A 187 -1.18 -20.12 3.67
C LEU A 187 -1.92 -20.67 2.43
N GLU A 188 -1.29 -20.58 1.26
CA GLU A 188 -1.91 -21.11 0.04
C GLU A 188 -1.73 -22.64 -0.03
N PRO A 189 -2.76 -23.38 -0.43
CA PRO A 189 -2.63 -24.83 -0.62
C PRO A 189 -1.63 -25.11 -1.77
N ALA A 190 -0.81 -26.12 -1.56
CA ALA A 190 0.11 -26.61 -2.59
C ALA A 190 -0.64 -27.25 -3.77
#